data_3057f771f90a28fa15647fe96bff4370
#
_entry.id   3057f771f90a28fa15647fe96bff4370
#
_cell.length_a   1.000
_cell.length_b   1.000
_cell.length_c   1.000
_cell.angle_alpha   90.00
_cell.angle_beta   90.00
_cell.angle_gamma   90.00
#
_symmetry.space_group_name_H-M   'P 1'
#
loop_
_entity.id
_entity.type
_entity.pdbx_description
1 polymer ?
#
loop_
_entity_poly.entity_id
_entity_poly.type
_entity_poly.pdbx_seq_one_letter_code
_entity_poly.pdbx_strand_id
1 'polypeptide(L)'
;YRRQRQMCIRDSKSGLIGEDPKGIPNNLLPYVAQVAIGKLPCVGVFGNDYDTPDGTGVRDYIHVVDLAKGHVAAINKIKENPGVKIYNLGTGKGYSVLDVIHAFGKACGKEIPYEIKPRRAGDIATCYSDASLAKKELGWEAQYDIDEMCADSWKWQSMNPDGYNTPEK
;
A
#
# COMPACT_ATOMS: atom_id res chain seq x y z
N TYR A 1 6.76 -18.14 12.31
CA TYR A 1 7.24 -16.79 11.96
C TYR A 1 6.15 -16.10 11.13
N ARG A 2 5.32 -15.25 11.75
CA ARG A 2 4.46 -14.32 11.02
C ARG A 2 5.37 -13.19 10.53
N ARG A 3 5.73 -13.20 9.26
CA ARG A 3 6.25 -12.01 8.61
C ARG A 3 5.15 -10.94 8.69
N GLN A 4 5.45 -9.80 9.29
CA GLN A 4 4.58 -8.64 9.26
C GLN A 4 4.26 -8.36 7.79
N ARG A 5 2.98 -8.43 7.41
CA ARG A 5 2.58 -8.10 6.05
C ARG A 5 2.72 -6.60 5.89
N GLN A 6 3.79 -6.16 5.26
CA GLN A 6 3.93 -4.78 4.86
C GLN A 6 2.92 -4.49 3.76
N MET A 7 2.08 -3.49 4.00
CA MET A 7 1.18 -2.94 2.99
C MET A 7 1.96 -1.98 2.09
N CYS A 8 2.99 -2.51 1.42
CA CYS A 8 3.82 -1.72 0.52
C CYS A 8 3.14 -1.56 -0.83
N ILE A 9 3.00 -0.32 -1.26
CA ILE A 9 2.54 0.04 -2.59
C ILE A 9 3.75 0.07 -3.51
N ARG A 10 3.79 -0.86 -4.45
CA ARG A 10 5.00 -1.23 -5.20
C ARG A 10 5.18 -0.48 -6.52
N ASP A 11 4.27 0.45 -6.79
CA ASP A 11 4.28 1.20 -8.04
C ASP A 11 5.09 2.49 -7.87
N SER A 12 5.93 2.79 -8.86
CA SER A 12 6.84 3.92 -8.81
C SER A 12 6.35 5.11 -9.62
N LYS A 13 6.74 6.32 -9.21
CA LYS A 13 6.44 7.57 -9.91
C LYS A 13 6.86 7.57 -11.39
N SER A 14 7.85 6.77 -11.77
CA SER A 14 8.26 6.61 -13.17
C SER A 14 7.20 5.93 -14.04
N GLY A 15 6.34 5.07 -13.44
CA GLY A 15 5.45 4.17 -14.16
C GLY A 15 6.17 2.99 -14.83
N LEU A 16 7.47 2.78 -14.54
CA LEU A 16 8.26 1.68 -15.10
C LEU A 16 8.29 0.44 -14.20
N ILE A 17 8.03 0.63 -12.90
CA ILE A 17 8.03 -0.44 -11.90
C ILE A 17 6.67 -0.44 -11.24
N GLY A 18 6.03 -1.61 -11.20
CA GLY A 18 4.74 -1.78 -10.57
C GLY A 18 4.46 -3.22 -10.15
N GLU A 19 3.35 -3.43 -9.47
CA GLU A 19 2.93 -4.75 -9.02
C GLU A 19 2.12 -5.45 -10.11
N ASP A 20 2.64 -6.60 -10.58
CA ASP A 20 1.99 -7.45 -11.59
C ASP A 20 1.66 -8.82 -10.98
N PRO A 21 0.59 -8.94 -10.17
CA PRO A 21 0.21 -10.20 -9.55
C PRO A 21 -0.39 -11.15 -10.60
N LYS A 22 0.08 -12.39 -10.59
CA LYS A 22 -0.52 -13.46 -11.39
C LYS A 22 -1.83 -13.90 -10.74
N GLY A 23 -2.93 -13.82 -11.48
CA GLY A 23 -4.26 -14.13 -10.98
C GLY A 23 -4.89 -13.00 -10.19
N ILE A 24 -5.82 -13.34 -9.28
CA ILE A 24 -6.54 -12.34 -8.46
C ILE A 24 -5.58 -11.79 -7.38
N PRO A 25 -5.41 -10.45 -7.30
CA PRO A 25 -4.54 -9.85 -6.30
C PRO A 25 -4.98 -10.11 -4.87
N ASN A 26 -4.02 -10.37 -3.98
CA ASN A 26 -4.27 -10.53 -2.55
C ASN A 26 -4.14 -9.21 -1.76
N ASN A 27 -3.52 -8.18 -2.36
CA ASN A 27 -3.36 -6.86 -1.77
C ASN A 27 -4.45 -5.91 -2.28
N LEU A 28 -4.84 -4.95 -1.43
CA LEU A 28 -5.94 -4.03 -1.74
C LEU A 28 -5.64 -3.17 -2.98
N LEU A 29 -4.48 -2.50 -3.04
CA LEU A 29 -4.21 -1.53 -4.10
C LEU A 29 -4.18 -2.16 -5.51
N PRO A 30 -3.43 -3.24 -5.78
CA PRO A 30 -3.49 -3.87 -7.10
C PRO A 30 -4.88 -4.44 -7.42
N TYR A 31 -5.68 -4.83 -6.41
CA TYR A 31 -7.06 -5.22 -6.63
C TYR A 31 -7.91 -4.03 -7.10
N VAL A 32 -7.82 -2.89 -6.41
CA VAL A 32 -8.50 -1.64 -6.78
C VAL A 32 -8.07 -1.19 -8.18
N ALA A 33 -6.78 -1.29 -8.51
CA ALA A 33 -6.26 -0.96 -9.83
C ALA A 33 -6.88 -1.83 -10.94
N GLN A 34 -7.03 -3.14 -10.71
CA GLN A 34 -7.70 -4.04 -11.66
C GLN A 34 -9.20 -3.76 -11.81
N VAL A 35 -9.87 -3.30 -10.76
CA VAL A 35 -11.26 -2.80 -10.86
C VAL A 35 -11.29 -1.51 -11.68
N ALA A 36 -10.38 -0.58 -11.46
CA ALA A 36 -10.31 0.69 -12.18
C ALA A 36 -10.13 0.54 -13.70
N ILE A 37 -9.40 -0.49 -14.15
CA ILE A 37 -9.23 -0.81 -15.58
C ILE A 37 -10.31 -1.78 -16.12
N GLY A 38 -11.26 -2.23 -15.29
CA GLY A 38 -12.37 -3.10 -15.69
C GLY A 38 -12.05 -4.60 -15.77
N LYS A 39 -10.89 -5.04 -15.24
CA LYS A 39 -10.56 -6.49 -15.17
C LYS A 39 -11.35 -7.21 -14.08
N LEU A 40 -11.71 -6.51 -13.01
CA LEU A 40 -12.54 -7.02 -11.92
C LEU A 40 -13.79 -6.16 -11.77
N PRO A 41 -14.94 -6.75 -11.35
CA PRO A 41 -16.21 -6.03 -11.34
C PRO A 41 -16.33 -5.00 -10.23
N CYS A 42 -15.84 -5.30 -9.03
CA CYS A 42 -15.92 -4.41 -7.85
C CYS A 42 -14.92 -4.82 -6.77
N VAL A 43 -14.66 -3.93 -5.82
CA VAL A 43 -13.81 -4.19 -4.64
C VAL A 43 -14.64 -4.80 -3.52
N GLY A 44 -14.23 -5.94 -2.97
CA GLY A 44 -14.82 -6.50 -1.76
C GLY A 44 -14.28 -5.81 -0.51
N VAL A 45 -15.12 -5.11 0.24
CA VAL A 45 -14.80 -4.48 1.53
C VAL A 45 -15.24 -5.43 2.66
N PHE A 46 -14.29 -6.02 3.37
CA PHE A 46 -14.55 -7.06 4.37
C PHE A 46 -14.81 -6.45 5.76
N GLY A 47 -16.11 -6.30 6.09
CA GLY A 47 -16.60 -5.67 7.30
C GLY A 47 -16.75 -4.16 7.16
N ASN A 48 -17.84 -3.63 7.74
CA ASN A 48 -18.14 -2.21 7.84
C ASN A 48 -18.61 -1.84 9.26
N ASP A 49 -18.32 -2.68 10.22
CA ASP A 49 -18.76 -2.60 11.61
C ASP A 49 -17.57 -2.65 12.59
N TYR A 50 -16.35 -2.35 12.12
CA TYR A 50 -15.19 -2.16 12.99
C TYR A 50 -15.29 -0.85 13.77
N ASP A 51 -14.66 -0.80 14.94
CA ASP A 51 -14.51 0.43 15.72
C ASP A 51 -13.45 1.35 15.07
N THR A 52 -13.86 1.97 13.96
CA THR A 52 -13.08 2.88 13.12
C THR A 52 -14.00 3.96 12.56
N PRO A 53 -13.48 5.11 12.07
CA PRO A 53 -14.33 6.24 11.65
C PRO A 53 -15.40 5.91 10.59
N ASP A 54 -15.11 4.99 9.67
CA ASP A 54 -16.01 4.58 8.60
C ASP A 54 -16.46 3.11 8.71
N GLY A 55 -16.10 2.44 9.79
CA GLY A 55 -16.43 1.05 10.05
C GLY A 55 -15.56 0.03 9.32
N THR A 56 -14.63 0.47 8.46
CA THR A 56 -13.75 -0.45 7.70
C THR A 56 -12.36 -0.58 8.33
N GLY A 57 -11.61 -1.62 7.98
CA GLY A 57 -10.30 -1.87 8.56
C GLY A 57 -9.28 -0.78 8.21
N VAL A 58 -8.51 -0.33 9.21
CA VAL A 58 -7.47 0.70 9.06
C VAL A 58 -6.08 0.07 9.04
N ARG A 59 -5.26 0.46 8.06
CA ARG A 59 -3.89 -0.05 7.87
C ARG A 59 -2.92 1.08 7.54
N ASP A 60 -1.63 0.83 7.84
CA ASP A 60 -0.52 1.70 7.43
C ASP A 60 -0.03 1.25 6.05
N TYR A 61 -0.17 2.11 5.06
CA TYR A 61 0.33 1.90 3.72
C TYR A 61 1.63 2.67 3.54
N ILE A 62 2.65 2.04 2.96
CA ILE A 62 3.95 2.65 2.72
C ILE A 62 4.29 2.60 1.22
N HIS A 63 4.80 3.70 0.69
CA HIS A 63 5.29 3.76 -0.68
C HIS A 63 6.59 2.98 -0.84
N VAL A 64 6.76 2.28 -1.97
CA VAL A 64 7.98 1.48 -2.23
C VAL A 64 9.27 2.29 -2.16
N VAL A 65 9.22 3.55 -2.61
CA VAL A 65 10.39 4.45 -2.56
C VAL A 65 10.78 4.78 -1.12
N ASP A 66 9.81 5.03 -0.24
CA ASP A 66 10.09 5.26 1.18
C ASP A 66 10.63 4.01 1.84
N LEU A 67 10.06 2.85 1.54
CA LEU A 67 10.58 1.57 2.02
C LEU A 67 12.03 1.34 1.56
N ALA A 68 12.32 1.60 0.29
CA ALA A 68 13.68 1.49 -0.27
C ALA A 68 14.67 2.45 0.42
N LYS A 69 14.26 3.72 0.63
CA LYS A 69 15.06 4.71 1.38
C LYS A 69 15.36 4.23 2.81
N GLY A 70 14.37 3.60 3.47
CA GLY A 70 14.57 3.02 4.80
C GLY A 70 15.62 1.91 4.81
N HIS A 71 15.63 1.04 3.80
CA HIS A 71 16.67 0.02 3.64
C HIS A 71 18.05 0.64 3.41
N VAL A 72 18.14 1.68 2.56
CA VAL A 72 19.41 2.40 2.33
C VAL A 72 19.92 3.05 3.62
N ALA A 73 19.03 3.69 4.40
CA ALA A 73 19.40 4.27 5.68
C ALA A 73 19.91 3.20 6.67
N ALA A 74 19.29 2.03 6.69
CA ALA A 74 19.72 0.90 7.52
C ALA A 74 21.13 0.39 7.15
N ILE A 75 21.53 0.41 5.87
CA ILE A 75 22.89 0.04 5.42
C ILE A 75 23.95 0.93 6.08
N ASN A 76 23.69 2.22 6.22
CA ASN A 76 24.61 3.11 6.90
C ASN A 76 24.75 2.77 8.39
N LYS A 77 23.66 2.35 9.03
CA LYS A 77 23.67 1.90 10.43
C LYS A 77 24.47 0.62 10.66
N ILE A 78 24.49 -0.29 9.68
CA ILE A 78 25.27 -1.53 9.75
C ILE A 78 26.78 -1.23 9.90
N LYS A 79 27.28 -0.15 9.30
CA LYS A 79 28.70 0.24 9.40
C LYS A 79 29.16 0.54 10.83
N GLU A 80 28.23 0.88 11.72
CA GLU A 80 28.50 1.09 13.14
C GLU A 80 28.61 -0.21 13.95
N ASN A 81 28.42 -1.38 13.30
CA ASN A 81 28.40 -2.70 13.94
C ASN A 81 27.46 -2.80 15.17
N PRO A 82 26.18 -2.40 15.05
CA PRO A 82 25.26 -2.24 16.17
C PRO A 82 24.70 -3.56 16.73
N GLY A 83 25.14 -4.74 16.22
CA GLY A 83 24.50 -6.01 16.46
C GLY A 83 23.13 -6.10 15.78
N VAL A 84 22.18 -6.83 16.39
CA VAL A 84 20.82 -6.94 15.87
C VAL A 84 20.00 -5.70 16.27
N LYS A 85 19.47 -5.01 15.28
CA LYS A 85 18.56 -3.87 15.46
C LYS A 85 17.24 -4.13 14.71
N ILE A 86 16.15 -3.68 15.28
CA ILE A 86 14.80 -3.83 14.74
C ILE A 86 14.18 -2.44 14.56
N TYR A 87 13.74 -2.14 13.33
CA TYR A 87 13.07 -0.88 12.99
C TYR A 87 11.75 -1.16 12.31
N ASN A 88 10.69 -0.48 12.76
CA ASN A 88 9.45 -0.41 12.00
C ASN A 88 9.60 0.68 10.92
N LEU A 89 9.20 0.36 9.70
CA LEU A 89 9.11 1.31 8.59
C LEU A 89 7.65 1.44 8.18
N GLY A 90 7.10 2.62 8.32
CA GLY A 90 5.72 2.95 7.97
C GLY A 90 5.48 4.45 8.07
N THR A 91 4.29 4.89 7.69
CA THR A 91 3.93 6.31 7.74
C THR A 91 3.53 6.76 9.14
N GLY A 92 3.15 5.82 10.02
CA GLY A 92 2.53 6.10 11.30
C GLY A 92 1.09 6.66 11.18
N LYS A 93 0.54 6.68 9.94
CA LYS A 93 -0.83 7.08 9.66
C LYS A 93 -1.62 5.86 9.21
N GLY A 94 -2.83 5.73 9.75
CA GLY A 94 -3.75 4.71 9.33
C GLY A 94 -4.69 5.26 8.25
N TYR A 95 -4.92 4.48 7.20
CA TYR A 95 -5.95 4.74 6.19
C TYR A 95 -6.94 3.58 6.18
N SER A 96 -8.21 3.89 6.10
CA SER A 96 -9.27 2.89 5.98
C SER A 96 -9.31 2.28 4.58
N VAL A 97 -10.04 1.17 4.43
CA VAL A 97 -10.25 0.59 3.09
C VAL A 97 -11.00 1.58 2.18
N LEU A 98 -11.99 2.31 2.73
CA LEU A 98 -12.74 3.31 1.95
C LEU A 98 -11.87 4.53 1.61
N ASP A 99 -10.98 4.98 2.51
CA ASP A 99 -10.02 6.04 2.20
C ASP A 99 -9.17 5.69 0.96
N VAL A 100 -8.67 4.44 0.90
CA VAL A 100 -7.88 3.96 -0.25
C VAL A 100 -8.71 3.91 -1.52
N ILE A 101 -9.95 3.41 -1.46
CA ILE A 101 -10.86 3.35 -2.61
C ILE A 101 -11.16 4.76 -3.14
N HIS A 102 -11.45 5.72 -2.26
CA HIS A 102 -11.72 7.10 -2.62
C HIS A 102 -10.49 7.82 -3.20
N ALA A 103 -9.33 7.65 -2.57
CA ALA A 103 -8.07 8.20 -3.07
C ALA A 103 -7.72 7.66 -4.46
N PHE A 104 -7.93 6.35 -4.68
CA PHE A 104 -7.71 5.75 -5.99
C PHE A 104 -8.73 6.24 -7.04
N GLY A 105 -10.00 6.37 -6.66
CA GLY A 105 -11.04 6.97 -7.51
C GLY A 105 -10.68 8.38 -7.97
N LYS A 106 -10.18 9.20 -7.04
CA LYS A 106 -9.64 10.54 -7.33
C LYS A 106 -8.46 10.49 -8.32
N ALA A 107 -7.52 9.56 -8.11
CA ALA A 107 -6.34 9.41 -8.96
C ALA A 107 -6.69 8.98 -10.40
N CYS A 108 -7.66 8.08 -10.58
CA CYS A 108 -8.08 7.59 -11.89
C CYS A 108 -9.23 8.38 -12.53
N GLY A 109 -9.82 9.35 -11.82
CA GLY A 109 -10.95 10.16 -12.30
C GLY A 109 -12.25 9.36 -12.48
N LYS A 110 -12.42 8.24 -11.77
CA LYS A 110 -13.59 7.36 -11.85
C LYS A 110 -14.04 6.94 -10.45
N GLU A 111 -15.33 6.70 -10.29
CA GLU A 111 -15.83 6.03 -9.11
C GLU A 111 -15.44 4.53 -9.16
N ILE A 112 -14.89 4.04 -8.05
CA ILE A 112 -14.50 2.63 -7.94
C ILE A 112 -15.65 1.88 -7.27
N PRO A 113 -16.33 0.95 -7.97
CA PRO A 113 -17.41 0.17 -7.39
C PRO A 113 -16.88 -0.76 -6.29
N TYR A 114 -17.61 -0.83 -5.19
CA TYR A 114 -17.31 -1.76 -4.10
C TYR A 114 -18.59 -2.37 -3.50
N GLU A 115 -18.42 -3.49 -2.82
CA GLU A 115 -19.49 -4.16 -2.07
C GLU A 115 -19.01 -4.53 -0.67
N ILE A 116 -19.89 -4.40 0.31
CA ILE A 116 -19.58 -4.82 1.68
C ILE A 116 -19.74 -6.34 1.79
N LYS A 117 -18.73 -7.00 2.33
CA LYS A 117 -18.71 -8.45 2.61
C LYS A 117 -18.56 -8.71 4.10
N PRO A 118 -18.93 -9.90 4.58
CA PRO A 118 -18.68 -10.29 5.96
C PRO A 118 -17.21 -10.16 6.33
N ARG A 119 -16.92 -9.88 7.61
CA ARG A 119 -15.53 -9.85 8.13
C ARG A 119 -14.81 -11.14 7.83
N ARG A 120 -13.52 -11.04 7.55
CA ARG A 120 -12.64 -12.20 7.48
C ARG A 120 -12.14 -12.57 8.87
N ALA A 121 -12.01 -13.86 9.13
CA ALA A 121 -11.46 -14.33 10.39
C ALA A 121 -10.00 -13.84 10.58
N GLY A 122 -9.72 -13.26 11.75
CA GLY A 122 -8.41 -12.75 12.11
C GLY A 122 -8.09 -11.33 11.64
N ASP A 123 -9.01 -10.64 10.96
CA ASP A 123 -8.86 -9.21 10.67
C ASP A 123 -9.11 -8.39 11.96
N ILE A 124 -8.23 -7.40 12.18
CA ILE A 124 -8.33 -6.45 13.30
C ILE A 124 -8.76 -5.08 12.78
N ALA A 125 -9.40 -4.28 13.63
CA ALA A 125 -9.93 -2.97 13.28
C ALA A 125 -8.82 -2.03 12.77
N THR A 126 -7.74 -1.89 13.56
CA THR A 126 -6.69 -0.91 13.28
C THR A 126 -5.30 -1.52 13.46
N CYS A 127 -4.41 -1.27 12.50
CA CYS A 127 -2.99 -1.64 12.59
C CYS A 127 -2.14 -0.66 11.79
N TYR A 128 -1.33 0.12 12.49
CA TYR A 128 -0.31 0.99 11.90
C TYR A 128 0.96 0.97 12.75
N SER A 129 2.07 1.42 12.16
CA SER A 129 3.39 1.31 12.77
C SER A 129 3.76 2.55 13.57
N ASP A 130 4.61 2.37 14.58
CA ASP A 130 5.39 3.44 15.17
C ASP A 130 6.81 3.39 14.56
N ALA A 131 7.14 4.38 13.73
CA ALA A 131 8.43 4.52 13.07
C ALA A 131 9.36 5.50 13.80
N SER A 132 9.05 5.90 15.03
CA SER A 132 9.82 6.89 15.80
C SER A 132 11.29 6.49 16.01
N LEU A 133 11.55 5.19 16.20
CA LEU A 133 12.92 4.67 16.35
C LEU A 133 13.71 4.77 15.02
N ALA A 134 13.08 4.50 13.89
CA ALA A 134 13.69 4.66 12.57
C ALA A 134 14.03 6.14 12.31
N LYS A 135 13.13 7.05 12.65
CA LYS A 135 13.38 8.50 12.56
C LYS A 135 14.57 8.92 13.43
N LYS A 136 14.61 8.46 14.68
CA LYS A 136 15.66 8.82 15.64
C LYS A 136 17.04 8.25 15.29
N GLU A 137 17.12 6.95 14.91
CA GLU A 137 18.39 6.25 14.75
C GLU A 137 18.88 6.19 13.30
N LEU A 138 17.97 6.22 12.31
CA LEU A 138 18.30 6.16 10.89
C LEU A 138 18.14 7.51 10.18
N GLY A 139 17.51 8.51 10.82
CA GLY A 139 17.13 9.76 10.17
C GLY A 139 16.08 9.56 9.07
N TRP A 140 15.33 8.44 9.14
CA TRP A 140 14.37 8.08 8.11
C TRP A 140 12.94 8.36 8.52
N GLU A 141 12.17 8.90 7.59
CA GLU A 141 10.74 9.17 7.74
C GLU A 141 10.06 8.98 6.37
N ALA A 142 8.86 8.40 6.36
CA ALA A 142 8.06 8.28 5.15
C ALA A 142 7.60 9.66 4.67
N GLN A 143 7.64 9.88 3.35
CA GLN A 143 7.38 11.18 2.72
C GLN A 143 6.14 11.17 1.83
N TYR A 144 5.77 9.99 1.28
CA TYR A 144 4.64 9.86 0.36
C TYR A 144 3.34 9.60 1.11
N ASP A 145 2.29 10.31 0.75
CA ASP A 145 0.94 10.08 1.28
C ASP A 145 0.11 9.13 0.40
N ILE A 146 -1.14 8.89 0.79
CA ILE A 146 -2.02 7.95 0.08
C ILE A 146 -2.42 8.46 -1.31
N ASP A 147 -2.55 9.78 -1.50
CA ASP A 147 -2.90 10.37 -2.78
C ASP A 147 -1.76 10.12 -3.80
N GLU A 148 -0.51 10.35 -3.39
CA GLU A 148 0.67 10.08 -4.21
C GLU A 148 0.83 8.58 -4.51
N MET A 149 0.63 7.73 -3.50
CA MET A 149 0.67 6.27 -3.67
C MET A 149 -0.36 5.79 -4.69
N CYS A 150 -1.59 6.30 -4.63
CA CYS A 150 -2.65 5.94 -5.57
C CYS A 150 -2.38 6.49 -6.98
N ALA A 151 -1.83 7.70 -7.09
CA ALA A 151 -1.48 8.30 -8.38
C ALA A 151 -0.38 7.50 -9.10
N ASP A 152 0.66 7.09 -8.38
CA ASP A 152 1.74 6.29 -8.95
C ASP A 152 1.26 4.89 -9.34
N SER A 153 0.39 4.27 -8.52
CA SER A 153 -0.23 2.99 -8.85
C SER A 153 -1.13 3.08 -10.07
N TRP A 154 -1.95 4.11 -10.17
CA TRP A 154 -2.78 4.34 -11.37
C TRP A 154 -1.93 4.58 -12.62
N LYS A 155 -0.87 5.36 -12.49
CA LYS A 155 0.06 5.59 -13.61
C LYS A 155 0.63 4.29 -14.15
N TRP A 156 1.17 3.43 -13.26
CA TRP A 156 1.65 2.10 -13.65
C TRP A 156 0.55 1.28 -14.35
N GLN A 157 -0.60 1.11 -13.70
CA GLN A 157 -1.66 0.26 -14.20
C GLN A 157 -2.25 0.75 -15.54
N SER A 158 -2.38 2.06 -15.71
CA SER A 158 -2.89 2.65 -16.97
C SER A 158 -1.92 2.49 -18.14
N MET A 159 -0.62 2.54 -17.88
CA MET A 159 0.42 2.32 -18.89
C MET A 159 0.62 0.83 -19.17
N ASN A 160 0.35 -0.05 -18.22
CA ASN A 160 0.59 -1.49 -18.28
C ASN A 160 -0.69 -2.28 -17.94
N PRO A 161 -1.76 -2.18 -18.77
CA PRO A 161 -3.02 -2.86 -18.49
C PRO A 161 -2.85 -4.37 -18.38
N ASP A 162 -1.91 -4.97 -19.10
CA ASP A 162 -1.59 -6.40 -19.08
C ASP A 162 -0.31 -6.72 -18.30
N GLY A 163 0.06 -5.82 -17.37
CA GLY A 163 1.27 -5.95 -16.58
C GLY A 163 2.52 -5.82 -17.45
N TYR A 164 3.58 -6.54 -17.08
CA TYR A 164 4.83 -6.55 -17.86
C TYR A 164 4.72 -7.21 -19.24
N ASN A 165 3.57 -7.83 -19.57
CA ASN A 165 3.29 -8.37 -20.90
C ASN A 165 2.62 -7.35 -21.83
N THR A 166 2.39 -6.11 -21.37
CA THR A 166 1.84 -5.04 -22.23
C THR A 166 2.87 -4.75 -23.35
N PRO A 167 2.47 -4.84 -24.63
CA PRO A 167 3.37 -4.51 -25.76
C PRO A 167 3.87 -3.06 -25.64
N GLU A 168 5.15 -2.85 -25.90
CA GLU A 168 5.71 -1.49 -26.03
C GLU A 168 4.99 -0.76 -27.17
N LYS A 169 4.58 0.49 -26.91
CA LYS A 169 3.91 1.34 -27.91
C LYS A 169 4.90 2.05 -28.79
#